data_b1f0de73510374a4a2c645706ba69989
#
_entry.id   b1f0de73510374a4a2c645706ba69989
#
_cell.length_a   1.000
_cell.length_b   1.000
_cell.length_c   1.000
_cell.angle_alpha   90.00
_cell.angle_beta   90.00
_cell.angle_gamma   90.00
#
_symmetry.space_group_name_H-M   'P 1'
#
loop_
_entity.id
_entity.type
_entity.pdbx_description
1 polymer ?
#
loop_
_entity_poly.entity_id
_entity_poly.type
_entity_poly.pdbx_seq_one_letter_code
_entity_poly.pdbx_strand_id
1 'polypeptide(L)'
;MKTIGFIGLGLIGGSIAKTIRKFHPDYHILAYAKHKETLAAALNCNAIDAVLEEKDERYRTCDYIFLCAPVHDNISYLEWLKDHMSPDCIITDVGSVKGEIHQAVQKL
;
A
#
# COMPACT_ATOMS: atom_id res chain seq x y z
N MET A 1 -15.40 -2.70 6.40
CA MET A 1 -14.14 -1.92 6.34
C MET A 1 -13.03 -2.78 5.80
N LYS A 2 -12.26 -2.29 4.87
CA LYS A 2 -11.11 -3.00 4.31
C LYS A 2 -9.80 -2.42 4.82
N THR A 3 -8.77 -3.25 4.87
CA THR A 3 -7.42 -2.84 5.25
C THR A 3 -6.54 -2.85 4.01
N ILE A 4 -5.90 -1.72 3.75
CA ILE A 4 -5.06 -1.50 2.57
C ILE A 4 -3.64 -1.29 3.04
N GLY A 5 -2.69 -2.05 2.47
CA GLY A 5 -1.28 -1.91 2.76
C GLY A 5 -0.52 -1.33 1.57
N PHE A 6 0.46 -0.48 1.85
CA PHE A 6 1.36 0.07 0.83
C PHE A 6 2.79 -0.29 1.17
N ILE A 7 3.50 -0.85 0.20
CA ILE A 7 4.94 -1.06 0.30
C ILE A 7 5.59 -0.04 -0.62
N GLY A 8 6.21 0.97 -0.03
CA GLY A 8 6.67 2.15 -0.73
C GLY A 8 5.52 3.14 -0.93
N LEU A 9 5.69 4.39 -0.53
CA LEU A 9 4.59 5.34 -0.63
C LEU A 9 4.81 6.38 -1.75
N GLY A 10 5.94 7.04 -1.82
CA GLY A 10 6.29 7.96 -2.89
C GLY A 10 5.14 8.80 -3.46
N LEU A 11 5.34 9.35 -4.65
CA LEU A 11 4.32 10.16 -5.31
C LEU A 11 3.12 9.33 -5.76
N ILE A 12 3.38 8.18 -6.37
CA ILE A 12 2.30 7.32 -6.88
C ILE A 12 1.52 6.70 -5.74
N GLY A 13 2.22 6.10 -4.77
CA GLY A 13 1.58 5.49 -3.61
C GLY A 13 0.79 6.49 -2.79
N GLY A 14 1.33 7.68 -2.57
CA GLY A 14 0.65 8.75 -1.86
C GLY A 14 -0.62 9.20 -2.57
N SER A 15 -0.58 9.30 -3.90
CA SER A 15 -1.74 9.66 -4.71
C SER A 15 -2.84 8.61 -4.60
N ILE A 16 -2.48 7.32 -4.66
CA ILE A 16 -3.43 6.22 -4.51
C ILE A 16 -4.06 6.24 -3.12
N ALA A 17 -3.25 6.42 -2.08
CA ALA A 17 -3.72 6.47 -0.70
C ALA A 17 -4.74 7.60 -0.50
N LYS A 18 -4.47 8.78 -1.02
CA LYS A 18 -5.39 9.92 -0.94
C LYS A 18 -6.68 9.65 -1.70
N THR A 19 -6.61 9.00 -2.85
CA THR A 19 -7.79 8.64 -3.63
C THR A 19 -8.66 7.64 -2.87
N ILE A 20 -8.05 6.63 -2.27
CA ILE A 20 -8.78 5.65 -1.46
C ILE A 20 -9.45 6.34 -0.27
N ARG A 21 -8.74 7.23 0.41
CA ARG A 21 -9.29 7.97 1.55
C ARG A 21 -10.49 8.81 1.14
N LYS A 22 -10.48 9.38 -0.06
CA LYS A 22 -11.59 10.19 -0.57
C LYS A 22 -12.84 9.35 -0.82
N PHE A 23 -12.70 8.17 -1.43
CA PHE A 23 -13.83 7.33 -1.80
C PHE A 23 -14.24 6.34 -0.71
N HIS A 24 -13.31 5.99 0.17
CA HIS A 24 -13.53 5.01 1.24
C HIS A 24 -12.91 5.52 2.56
N PRO A 25 -13.48 6.57 3.16
CA PRO A 25 -12.88 7.19 4.35
C PRO A 25 -12.83 6.27 5.58
N ASP A 26 -13.59 5.18 5.57
CA ASP A 26 -13.62 4.18 6.63
C ASP A 26 -12.55 3.09 6.50
N TYR A 27 -11.84 3.03 5.36
CA TYR A 27 -10.82 2.01 5.18
C TYR A 27 -9.61 2.31 6.06
N HIS A 28 -9.01 1.22 6.56
CA HIS A 28 -7.78 1.31 7.35
C HIS A 28 -6.59 1.21 6.40
N ILE A 29 -5.77 2.26 6.37
CA ILE A 29 -4.64 2.37 5.42
C ILE A 29 -3.33 2.33 6.18
N LEU A 30 -2.49 1.36 5.84
CA LEU A 30 -1.18 1.15 6.43
C LEU A 30 -0.12 1.32 5.35
N ALA A 31 1.05 1.85 5.70
CA ALA A 31 2.12 2.05 4.73
C ALA A 31 3.50 1.85 5.32
N TYR A 32 4.40 1.32 4.50
CA TYR A 32 5.83 1.30 4.74
C TYR A 32 6.54 2.09 3.65
N ALA A 33 7.55 2.86 4.01
CA ALA A 33 8.44 3.55 3.08
C ALA A 33 9.82 3.67 3.71
N LYS A 34 10.85 3.74 2.85
CA LYS A 34 12.24 3.88 3.32
C LYS A 34 12.49 5.23 4.00
N HIS A 35 11.78 6.26 3.57
CA HIS A 35 11.96 7.62 4.07
C HIS A 35 10.90 7.96 5.12
N LYS A 36 11.34 8.18 6.34
CA LYS A 36 10.43 8.49 7.45
C LYS A 36 9.66 9.79 7.24
N GLU A 37 10.24 10.75 6.53
CA GLU A 37 9.59 12.03 6.22
C GLU A 37 8.34 11.82 5.36
N THR A 38 8.41 10.89 4.41
CA THR A 38 7.25 10.53 3.58
C THR A 38 6.11 9.99 4.43
N LEU A 39 6.43 9.11 5.37
CA LEU A 39 5.44 8.52 6.27
C LEU A 39 4.84 9.57 7.21
N ALA A 40 5.66 10.44 7.76
CA ALA A 40 5.19 11.51 8.65
C ALA A 40 4.24 12.46 7.92
N ALA A 41 4.58 12.85 6.69
CA ALA A 41 3.72 13.71 5.88
C ALA A 41 2.38 13.03 5.58
N ALA A 42 2.40 11.74 5.26
CA ALA A 42 1.18 10.98 4.98
C ALA A 42 0.27 10.86 6.20
N LEU A 43 0.85 10.67 7.40
CA LEU A 43 0.09 10.66 8.65
C LEU A 43 -0.54 12.02 8.92
N ASN A 44 0.22 13.09 8.71
CA ASN A 44 -0.25 14.45 9.00
C ASN A 44 -1.42 14.87 8.10
N CYS A 45 -1.47 14.39 6.87
CA CYS A 45 -2.57 14.71 5.95
C CYS A 45 -3.66 13.64 5.90
N ASN A 46 -3.64 12.68 6.82
CA ASN A 46 -4.60 11.57 6.93
C ASN A 46 -4.63 10.66 5.70
N ALA A 47 -3.57 10.62 4.90
CA ALA A 47 -3.49 9.71 3.77
C ALA A 47 -3.34 8.26 4.25
N ILE A 48 -2.66 8.06 5.38
CA ILE A 48 -2.52 6.74 6.02
C ILE A 48 -2.92 6.83 7.49
N ASP A 49 -3.30 5.68 8.06
CA ASP A 49 -3.69 5.58 9.47
C ASP A 49 -2.53 5.13 10.37
N ALA A 50 -1.63 4.32 9.85
CA ALA A 50 -0.50 3.80 10.62
C ALA A 50 0.68 3.45 9.71
N VAL A 51 1.85 3.34 10.33
CA VAL A 51 3.10 3.02 9.65
C VAL A 51 3.42 1.54 9.86
N LEU A 52 3.75 0.85 8.76
CA LEU A 52 4.23 -0.53 8.79
C LEU A 52 5.76 -0.56 8.88
N GLU A 53 6.28 -1.64 9.44
CA GLU A 53 7.70 -1.95 9.37
C GLU A 53 8.00 -2.73 8.09
N GLU A 54 9.28 -2.90 7.76
CA GLU A 54 9.69 -3.55 6.51
C GLU A 54 9.12 -4.97 6.37
N LYS A 55 9.14 -5.75 7.46
CA LYS A 55 8.56 -7.09 7.48
C LYS A 55 7.60 -7.19 8.65
N ASP A 56 6.41 -6.67 8.45
CA ASP A 56 5.41 -6.50 9.49
C ASP A 56 4.33 -7.58 9.39
N GLU A 57 3.98 -8.19 10.51
CA GLU A 57 2.93 -9.21 10.53
C GLU A 57 1.56 -8.66 10.19
N ARG A 58 1.36 -7.35 10.30
CA ARG A 58 0.09 -6.71 9.96
C ARG A 58 -0.26 -6.82 8.47
N TYR A 59 0.70 -7.20 7.62
CA TYR A 59 0.39 -7.50 6.22
C TYR A 59 -0.64 -8.63 6.09
N ARG A 60 -0.74 -9.51 7.05
CA ARG A 60 -1.75 -10.57 7.07
C ARG A 60 -3.16 -10.05 7.22
N THR A 61 -3.33 -8.85 7.76
CA THR A 61 -4.64 -8.22 7.93
C THR A 61 -5.09 -7.45 6.71
N CYS A 62 -4.22 -7.28 5.72
CA CYS A 62 -4.51 -6.50 4.53
C CYS A 62 -5.40 -7.27 3.55
N ASP A 63 -6.42 -6.60 3.04
CA ASP A 63 -7.25 -7.11 1.94
C ASP A 63 -6.62 -6.78 0.59
N TYR A 64 -5.88 -5.68 0.50
CA TYR A 64 -5.15 -5.23 -0.67
C TYR A 64 -3.78 -4.74 -0.28
N ILE A 65 -2.78 -5.04 -1.11
CA ILE A 65 -1.42 -4.51 -0.94
C ILE A 65 -0.98 -3.90 -2.27
N PHE A 66 -0.56 -2.64 -2.23
CA PHE A 66 0.01 -1.94 -3.38
C PHE A 66 1.52 -1.92 -3.26
N LEU A 67 2.20 -2.48 -4.28
CA LEU A 67 3.67 -2.46 -4.36
C LEU A 67 4.08 -1.22 -5.15
N CYS A 68 4.54 -0.20 -4.45
CA CYS A 68 4.90 1.10 -5.01
C CYS A 68 6.40 1.41 -4.90
N ALA A 69 7.20 0.46 -4.43
CA ALA A 69 8.66 0.59 -4.34
C ALA A 69 9.31 0.36 -5.71
N PRO A 70 10.62 0.63 -5.86
CA PRO A 70 11.34 0.28 -7.09
C PRO A 70 11.19 -1.20 -7.45
N VAL A 71 11.20 -1.51 -8.75
CA VAL A 71 10.85 -2.84 -9.27
C VAL A 71 11.61 -3.99 -8.59
N HIS A 72 12.92 -3.84 -8.42
CA HIS A 72 13.72 -4.91 -7.79
C HIS A 72 13.40 -5.11 -6.30
N ASP A 73 13.03 -4.06 -5.60
CA ASP A 73 12.57 -4.17 -4.22
C ASP A 73 11.21 -4.85 -4.15
N ASN A 74 10.32 -4.57 -5.11
CA ASN A 74 9.01 -5.20 -5.18
C ASN A 74 9.11 -6.72 -5.35
N ILE A 75 10.09 -7.20 -6.10
CA ILE A 75 10.31 -8.64 -6.27
C ILE A 75 10.64 -9.31 -4.94
N SER A 76 11.54 -8.71 -4.15
CA SER A 76 11.90 -9.22 -2.83
C SER A 76 10.70 -9.23 -1.88
N TYR A 77 9.92 -8.17 -1.87
CA TYR A 77 8.72 -8.08 -1.05
C TYR A 77 7.67 -9.12 -1.46
N LEU A 78 7.50 -9.32 -2.76
CA LEU A 78 6.54 -10.30 -3.26
C LEU A 78 6.88 -11.72 -2.79
N GLU A 79 8.16 -12.08 -2.82
CA GLU A 79 8.60 -13.39 -2.33
C GLU A 79 8.33 -13.56 -0.83
N TRP A 80 8.60 -12.53 -0.04
CA TRP A 80 8.33 -12.56 1.38
C TRP A 80 6.84 -12.62 1.67
N LEU A 81 6.03 -11.85 0.94
CA LEU A 81 4.59 -11.77 1.14
C LEU A 81 3.87 -13.08 0.87
N LYS A 82 4.37 -13.92 -0.03
CA LYS A 82 3.76 -15.21 -0.31
C LYS A 82 3.50 -16.05 0.94
N ASP A 83 4.40 -15.95 1.91
CA ASP A 83 4.31 -16.73 3.15
C ASP A 83 3.69 -15.94 4.31
N HIS A 84 3.45 -14.64 4.14
CA HIS A 84 3.10 -13.75 5.25
C HIS A 84 1.81 -12.94 5.01
N MET A 85 1.17 -13.12 3.87
CA MET A 85 -0.09 -12.43 3.60
C MET A 85 -1.28 -13.39 3.69
N SER A 86 -2.48 -12.82 3.81
CA SER A 86 -3.72 -13.60 3.73
C SER A 86 -3.87 -14.22 2.34
N PRO A 87 -4.38 -15.46 2.22
CA PRO A 87 -4.63 -16.07 0.92
C PRO A 87 -5.65 -15.30 0.08
N ASP A 88 -6.48 -14.50 0.72
CA ASP A 88 -7.50 -13.69 0.03
C ASP A 88 -6.98 -12.29 -0.34
N CYS A 89 -5.75 -11.94 0.05
CA CYS A 89 -5.18 -10.63 -0.24
C CYS A 89 -4.86 -10.49 -1.72
N ILE A 90 -5.21 -9.33 -2.29
CA ILE A 90 -4.88 -8.98 -3.67
C ILE A 90 -3.69 -8.04 -3.67
N ILE A 91 -2.66 -8.39 -4.45
CA ILE A 91 -1.46 -7.58 -4.60
C ILE A 91 -1.48 -6.90 -5.96
N THR A 92 -1.23 -5.61 -5.99
CA THR A 92 -1.11 -4.83 -7.22
C THR A 92 0.25 -4.15 -7.28
N ASP A 93 1.02 -4.44 -8.33
CA ASP A 93 2.28 -3.77 -8.60
C ASP A 93 2.00 -2.55 -9.48
N VAL A 94 2.30 -1.36 -8.97
CA VAL A 94 2.05 -0.10 -9.68
C VAL A 94 3.30 0.47 -10.33
N GLY A 95 4.42 -0.26 -10.28
CA GLY A 95 5.70 0.22 -10.81
C GLY A 95 5.81 0.23 -12.31
N SER A 96 4.96 -0.48 -13.04
CA SER A 96 5.17 -0.73 -14.46
C SER A 96 4.06 -0.22 -15.40
N VAL A 97 2.83 0.07 -14.93
CA VAL A 97 1.74 0.45 -15.85
C VAL A 97 0.84 1.52 -15.25
N LYS A 98 0.85 2.70 -15.84
CA LYS A 98 0.10 3.86 -15.32
C LYS A 98 -1.43 3.74 -15.45
N GLY A 99 -1.93 3.04 -16.46
CA GLY A 99 -3.38 2.95 -16.69
C GLY A 99 -4.12 2.03 -15.75
N GLU A 100 -3.46 1.05 -15.16
CA GLU A 100 -4.07 0.06 -14.28
C GLU A 100 -4.38 0.58 -12.88
N ILE A 101 -3.76 1.69 -12.47
CA ILE A 101 -3.96 2.27 -11.16
C ILE A 101 -5.41 2.67 -10.94
N HIS A 102 -6.02 3.35 -11.92
CA HIS A 102 -7.42 3.75 -11.84
C HIS A 102 -8.35 2.55 -11.71
N GLN A 103 -8.09 1.49 -12.50
CA GLN A 103 -8.89 0.28 -12.45
C GLN A 103 -8.76 -0.43 -11.11
N ALA A 104 -7.54 -0.49 -10.55
CA ALA A 104 -7.31 -1.10 -9.26
C ALA A 104 -8.08 -0.37 -8.14
N VAL A 105 -8.06 0.96 -8.14
CA VAL A 105 -8.77 1.77 -7.15
C VAL A 105 -10.28 1.61 -7.29
N GLN A 106 -10.80 1.56 -8.52
CA GLN A 106 -12.23 1.40 -8.76
C GLN A 106 -12.77 0.05 -8.29
N LYS A 107 -11.94 -0.97 -8.29
CA LYS A 107 -12.33 -2.32 -7.82
C LYS A 107 -12.37 -2.45 -6.29
N LEU A 108 -11.79 -1.50 -5.59
CA LEU A 108 -11.84 -1.50 -4.14
C LEU A 108 -13.27 -1.15 -3.67
#